data_712f8f2a6b6121c0bdb65bed64cdcbc1
#
_entry.id   712f8f2a6b6121c0bdb65bed64cdcbc1
#
_cell.length_a   1.000
_cell.length_b   1.000
_cell.length_c   1.000
_cell.angle_alpha   90.00
_cell.angle_beta   90.00
_cell.angle_gamma   90.00
#
_symmetry.space_group_name_H-M   'P 1'
#
loop_
_entity.id
_entity.type
_entity.pdbx_description
1 polymer ?
#
loop_
_entity_poly.entity_id
_entity_poly.type
_entity_poly.pdbx_seq_one_letter_code
_entity_poly.pdbx_strand_id
1 'polypeptide(L)'
;MDTPQKITAYTLPPDRDQKARELSRIYFRLTIIGFLYGLFVLWLILRWRLAPKYRDWAERSSAKRFLQAMVFSPLLILTIGVLELPTRIYLHSISRGFGISVQGWSSWSLDWAKGELVAMIVGTIFIMILYAVIRRSPRRWWFYFWLVSLPIGLFIFFVQPLIIDPLFHKFAPLVDKDPELTAALEQMVHRAGEDIPPERMFWMGAAEKSTALNAYVTGIGGSKRIVVWDTTIAKMTTPQIVFVAGHETGHYVLYHIPKQLIFGAAILLVVFYLGYRCIGWMLIRWGNKWGIRGIDDWASLPALLLLLTIFTFVLDPVTNAISRHYEHQADQYGLEVTHGLTPDSGQVAAQAFQALGDVNLADPEPSRLQVFLFYDHPSIPDRIRFCLSYDPWSKGGQGEFVH
;
A
#
# COMPACT_ATOMS: atom_id res chain seq x y z
N MET A 1 -16.00 -3.36 -35.75
CA MET A 1 -15.09 -2.88 -34.67
C MET A 1 -15.51 -1.46 -34.40
N ASP A 2 -16.15 -1.23 -33.25
CA ASP A 2 -16.53 0.12 -32.87
C ASP A 2 -15.26 0.94 -32.67
N THR A 3 -15.21 2.11 -33.29
CA THR A 3 -14.11 3.07 -33.10
C THR A 3 -14.01 3.39 -31.60
N PRO A 4 -12.85 3.26 -30.97
CA PRO A 4 -12.73 3.52 -29.53
C PRO A 4 -13.25 4.92 -29.22
N GLN A 5 -14.16 5.03 -28.25
CA GLN A 5 -14.77 6.30 -27.88
C GLN A 5 -13.69 7.28 -27.44
N LYS A 6 -13.64 8.46 -28.10
CA LYS A 6 -12.68 9.52 -27.76
C LYS A 6 -13.02 10.09 -26.37
N ILE A 7 -12.08 9.98 -25.46
CA ILE A 7 -12.21 10.55 -24.11
C ILE A 7 -11.87 12.03 -24.15
N THR A 8 -12.72 12.87 -23.57
CA THR A 8 -12.48 14.32 -23.41
C THR A 8 -12.43 14.75 -21.94
N ALA A 9 -13.05 13.96 -21.08
CA ALA A 9 -13.02 14.12 -19.62
C ALA A 9 -13.42 12.81 -18.95
N TYR A 10 -13.10 12.66 -17.67
CA TYR A 10 -13.62 11.53 -16.88
C TYR A 10 -15.12 11.66 -16.68
N THR A 11 -15.86 10.64 -17.06
CA THR A 11 -17.32 10.60 -16.92
C THR A 11 -17.78 9.21 -16.52
N LEU A 12 -18.82 9.15 -15.71
CA LEU A 12 -19.51 7.92 -15.36
C LEU A 12 -21.00 8.00 -15.77
N PRO A 13 -21.65 6.87 -16.10
CA PRO A 13 -23.10 6.81 -16.18
C PRO A 13 -23.75 7.34 -14.90
N PRO A 14 -24.93 7.98 -14.94
CA PRO A 14 -25.51 8.66 -13.79
C PRO A 14 -25.68 7.79 -12.53
N ASP A 15 -26.02 6.51 -12.69
CA ASP A 15 -26.15 5.54 -11.59
C ASP A 15 -24.81 5.19 -10.96
N ARG A 16 -23.74 5.12 -11.77
CA ARG A 16 -22.38 4.87 -11.31
C ARG A 16 -21.76 6.12 -10.71
N ASP A 17 -22.03 7.30 -11.26
CA ASP A 17 -21.59 8.58 -10.69
C ASP A 17 -22.09 8.75 -9.25
N GLN A 18 -23.38 8.50 -9.02
CA GLN A 18 -23.96 8.56 -7.69
C GLN A 18 -23.29 7.56 -6.72
N LYS A 19 -23.08 6.31 -7.16
CA LYS A 19 -22.39 5.28 -6.37
C LYS A 19 -20.94 5.66 -6.06
N ALA A 20 -20.21 6.21 -7.04
CA ALA A 20 -18.84 6.63 -6.86
C ALA A 20 -18.69 7.74 -5.81
N ARG A 21 -19.56 8.78 -5.88
CA ARG A 21 -19.62 9.85 -4.88
C ARG A 21 -20.02 9.34 -3.50
N GLU A 22 -20.97 8.41 -3.43
CA GLU A 22 -21.38 7.78 -2.17
C GLU A 22 -20.24 6.99 -1.54
N LEU A 23 -19.59 6.13 -2.32
CA LEU A 23 -18.46 5.32 -1.88
C LEU A 23 -17.29 6.18 -1.41
N SER A 24 -16.95 7.23 -2.15
CA SER A 24 -15.91 8.20 -1.79
C SER A 24 -16.19 8.83 -0.43
N ARG A 25 -17.43 9.28 -0.18
CA ARG A 25 -17.85 9.83 1.12
C ARG A 25 -17.79 8.80 2.25
N ILE A 26 -18.18 7.55 1.96
CA ILE A 26 -18.11 6.46 2.93
C ILE A 26 -16.64 6.20 3.29
N TYR A 27 -15.76 6.03 2.31
CA TYR A 27 -14.33 5.78 2.57
C TYR A 27 -13.65 6.94 3.30
N PHE A 28 -13.95 8.19 2.95
CA PHE A 28 -13.45 9.35 3.68
C PHE A 28 -13.80 9.29 5.17
N ARG A 29 -15.09 9.02 5.48
CA ARG A 29 -15.56 8.89 6.87
C ARG A 29 -14.91 7.69 7.57
N LEU A 30 -14.84 6.54 6.87
CA LEU A 30 -14.29 5.31 7.43
C LEU A 30 -12.78 5.41 7.70
N THR A 31 -12.03 6.17 6.94
CA THR A 31 -10.61 6.43 7.23
C THR A 31 -10.45 7.14 8.57
N ILE A 32 -11.25 8.19 8.81
CA ILE A 32 -11.21 8.93 10.08
C ILE A 32 -11.74 8.07 11.24
N ILE A 33 -12.90 7.41 11.05
CA ILE A 33 -13.50 6.55 12.07
C ILE A 33 -12.57 5.37 12.38
N GLY A 34 -11.96 4.76 11.36
CA GLY A 34 -11.01 3.65 11.53
C GLY A 34 -9.78 4.06 12.33
N PHE A 35 -9.22 5.23 12.05
CA PHE A 35 -8.13 5.81 12.84
C PHE A 35 -8.53 5.98 14.31
N LEU A 36 -9.67 6.64 14.59
CA LEU A 36 -10.16 6.85 15.94
C LEU A 36 -10.49 5.52 16.64
N TYR A 37 -11.03 4.55 15.91
CA TYR A 37 -11.31 3.22 16.43
C TYR A 37 -10.03 2.45 16.76
N GLY A 38 -9.00 2.52 15.94
CA GLY A 38 -7.68 1.94 16.23
C GLY A 38 -7.06 2.51 17.50
N LEU A 39 -7.14 3.85 17.69
CA LEU A 39 -6.72 4.49 18.94
C LEU A 39 -7.55 4.00 20.13
N PHE A 40 -8.85 3.85 19.96
CA PHE A 40 -9.76 3.34 20.99
C PHE A 40 -9.42 1.90 21.37
N VAL A 41 -9.12 1.03 20.41
CA VAL A 41 -8.68 -0.35 20.64
C VAL A 41 -7.41 -0.39 21.49
N LEU A 42 -6.40 0.39 21.11
CA LEU A 42 -5.14 0.48 21.88
C LEU A 42 -5.38 1.05 23.29
N TRP A 43 -6.24 2.05 23.40
CA TRP A 43 -6.65 2.60 24.69
C TRP A 43 -7.39 1.56 25.56
N LEU A 44 -8.29 0.75 25.00
CA LEU A 44 -8.95 -0.35 25.72
C LEU A 44 -7.94 -1.37 26.24
N ILE A 45 -6.96 -1.77 25.43
CA ILE A 45 -5.91 -2.70 25.83
C ILE A 45 -5.12 -2.15 27.03
N LEU A 46 -4.79 -0.85 26.99
CA LEU A 46 -4.14 -0.15 28.11
C LEU A 46 -5.06 -0.06 29.33
N ARG A 47 -6.32 0.34 29.14
CA ARG A 47 -7.31 0.55 30.22
C ARG A 47 -7.67 -0.74 30.95
N TRP A 48 -7.79 -1.85 30.23
CA TRP A 48 -8.09 -3.17 30.79
C TRP A 48 -6.85 -3.92 31.25
N ARG A 49 -5.67 -3.30 31.11
CA ARG A 49 -4.38 -3.90 31.48
C ARG A 49 -4.15 -5.28 30.83
N LEU A 50 -4.54 -5.47 29.56
CA LEU A 50 -4.35 -6.74 28.88
C LEU A 50 -2.85 -7.01 28.65
N ALA A 51 -2.09 -6.01 28.21
CA ALA A 51 -0.66 -6.16 27.97
C ALA A 51 0.13 -6.57 29.25
N PRO A 52 -0.11 -6.00 30.44
CA PRO A 52 0.45 -6.51 31.69
C PRO A 52 0.11 -7.98 31.97
N LYS A 53 -1.14 -8.41 31.74
CA LYS A 53 -1.53 -9.82 31.91
C LYS A 53 -0.73 -10.76 30.99
N TYR A 54 -0.59 -10.37 29.72
CA TYR A 54 0.17 -11.15 28.72
C TYR A 54 1.67 -11.19 29.06
N ARG A 55 2.24 -10.05 29.52
CA ARG A 55 3.59 -10.01 30.08
C ARG A 55 3.75 -10.98 31.24
N ASP A 56 2.84 -10.96 32.22
CA ASP A 56 2.91 -11.82 33.39
C ASP A 56 2.80 -13.31 33.03
N TRP A 57 2.00 -13.64 32.01
CA TRP A 57 1.94 -15.02 31.47
C TRP A 57 3.26 -15.38 30.77
N ALA A 58 3.82 -14.47 29.96
CA ALA A 58 5.10 -14.69 29.30
C ALA A 58 6.25 -14.87 30.31
N GLU A 59 6.31 -14.05 31.37
CA GLU A 59 7.32 -14.15 32.43
C GLU A 59 7.19 -15.44 33.25
N ARG A 60 5.96 -15.92 33.49
CA ARG A 60 5.72 -17.22 34.14
C ARG A 60 6.11 -18.41 33.27
N SER A 61 5.95 -18.30 31.95
CA SER A 61 6.28 -19.40 31.02
C SER A 61 7.78 -19.63 30.88
N SER A 62 8.61 -18.60 30.99
CA SER A 62 10.07 -18.71 30.84
C SER A 62 10.82 -17.49 31.37
N ALA A 63 12.03 -17.76 31.90
CA ALA A 63 12.99 -16.71 32.21
C ALA A 63 13.69 -16.13 30.96
N LYS A 64 13.66 -16.87 29.81
CA LYS A 64 14.33 -16.46 28.58
C LYS A 64 13.49 -15.45 27.81
N ARG A 65 14.00 -14.26 27.57
CA ARG A 65 13.32 -13.14 26.88
C ARG A 65 12.78 -13.51 25.50
N PHE A 66 13.50 -14.34 24.76
CA PHE A 66 13.03 -14.85 23.46
C PHE A 66 11.70 -15.62 23.59
N LEU A 67 11.62 -16.54 24.56
CA LEU A 67 10.40 -17.33 24.79
C LEU A 67 9.25 -16.45 25.34
N GLN A 68 9.58 -15.43 26.14
CA GLN A 68 8.58 -14.44 26.56
C GLN A 68 7.99 -13.68 25.37
N ALA A 69 8.80 -13.29 24.41
CA ALA A 69 8.33 -12.62 23.19
C ALA A 69 7.38 -13.54 22.37
N MET A 70 7.70 -14.83 22.29
CA MET A 70 6.86 -15.81 21.57
C MET A 70 5.50 -16.05 22.25
N VAL A 71 5.34 -15.70 23.52
CA VAL A 71 4.05 -15.72 24.22
C VAL A 71 3.34 -14.37 24.14
N PHE A 72 4.05 -13.30 24.50
CA PHE A 72 3.48 -11.97 24.58
C PHE A 72 3.02 -11.41 23.25
N SER A 73 3.86 -11.51 22.20
CA SER A 73 3.61 -10.84 20.93
C SER A 73 2.41 -11.43 20.19
N PRO A 74 2.28 -12.77 20.01
CA PRO A 74 1.10 -13.34 19.35
C PRO A 74 -0.21 -13.03 20.09
N LEU A 75 -0.20 -13.06 21.45
CA LEU A 75 -1.38 -12.73 22.23
C LEU A 75 -1.83 -11.29 22.02
N LEU A 76 -0.88 -10.35 22.00
CA LEU A 76 -1.21 -8.95 21.77
C LEU A 76 -1.67 -8.70 20.34
N ILE A 77 -0.96 -9.24 19.34
CA ILE A 77 -1.30 -9.07 17.93
C ILE A 77 -2.68 -9.65 17.64
N LEU A 78 -2.95 -10.88 18.07
CA LEU A 78 -4.26 -11.50 17.91
C LEU A 78 -5.37 -10.70 18.62
N THR A 79 -5.10 -10.16 19.81
CA THR A 79 -6.06 -9.31 20.53
C THR A 79 -6.40 -8.06 19.73
N ILE A 80 -5.40 -7.38 19.15
CA ILE A 80 -5.62 -6.22 18.29
C ILE A 80 -6.42 -6.64 17.06
N GLY A 81 -6.02 -7.70 16.36
CA GLY A 81 -6.69 -8.20 15.16
C GLY A 81 -8.16 -8.57 15.40
N VAL A 82 -8.47 -9.22 16.53
CA VAL A 82 -9.86 -9.56 16.91
C VAL A 82 -10.67 -8.32 17.27
N LEU A 83 -10.09 -7.36 17.99
CA LEU A 83 -10.78 -6.12 18.33
C LEU A 83 -11.00 -5.22 17.10
N GLU A 84 -10.14 -5.27 16.10
CA GLU A 84 -10.31 -4.57 14.83
C GLU A 84 -11.21 -5.32 13.81
N LEU A 85 -11.53 -6.59 14.07
CA LEU A 85 -12.33 -7.40 13.15
C LEU A 85 -13.69 -6.78 12.76
N PRO A 86 -14.44 -6.10 13.65
CA PRO A 86 -15.70 -5.45 13.28
C PRO A 86 -15.54 -4.41 12.16
N THR A 87 -14.48 -3.59 12.18
CA THR A 87 -14.23 -2.61 11.13
C THR A 87 -13.84 -3.26 9.81
N ARG A 88 -13.07 -4.35 9.86
CA ARG A 88 -12.67 -5.13 8.67
C ARG A 88 -13.87 -5.83 8.02
N ILE A 89 -14.77 -6.41 8.83
CA ILE A 89 -16.04 -7.01 8.37
C ILE A 89 -16.90 -5.94 7.70
N TYR A 90 -17.02 -4.77 8.32
CA TYR A 90 -17.83 -3.68 7.78
C TYR A 90 -17.27 -3.17 6.45
N LEU A 91 -15.95 -2.94 6.35
CA LEU A 91 -15.29 -2.55 5.09
C LEU A 91 -15.50 -3.58 3.99
N HIS A 92 -15.36 -4.88 4.30
CA HIS A 92 -15.62 -5.94 3.33
C HIS A 92 -17.07 -5.96 2.87
N SER A 93 -18.03 -5.77 3.78
CA SER A 93 -19.46 -5.65 3.44
C SER A 93 -19.72 -4.49 2.50
N ILE A 94 -19.12 -3.31 2.75
CA ILE A 94 -19.22 -2.14 1.86
C ILE A 94 -18.64 -2.46 0.49
N SER A 95 -17.41 -2.96 0.43
CA SER A 95 -16.75 -3.29 -0.84
C SER A 95 -17.56 -4.30 -1.67
N ARG A 96 -18.20 -5.28 -1.01
CA ARG A 96 -19.11 -6.21 -1.69
C ARG A 96 -20.41 -5.54 -2.13
N GLY A 97 -21.00 -4.69 -1.30
CA GLY A 97 -22.22 -3.97 -1.63
C GLY A 97 -22.08 -3.06 -2.85
N PHE A 98 -20.89 -2.48 -3.06
CA PHE A 98 -20.56 -1.69 -4.24
C PHE A 98 -20.01 -2.51 -5.41
N GLY A 99 -19.85 -3.84 -5.26
CA GLY A 99 -19.39 -4.73 -6.33
C GLY A 99 -17.87 -4.67 -6.60
N ILE A 100 -17.08 -4.04 -5.71
CA ILE A 100 -15.61 -3.98 -5.82
C ILE A 100 -14.99 -5.31 -5.36
N SER A 101 -15.46 -5.86 -4.24
CA SER A 101 -15.08 -7.20 -3.80
C SER A 101 -16.15 -8.21 -4.20
N VAL A 102 -15.71 -9.29 -4.83
CA VAL A 102 -16.53 -10.48 -5.14
C VAL A 102 -16.19 -11.66 -4.23
N GLN A 103 -15.23 -11.47 -3.32
CA GLN A 103 -14.74 -12.49 -2.43
C GLN A 103 -15.83 -12.95 -1.44
N GLY A 104 -16.09 -14.26 -1.38
CA GLY A 104 -17.01 -14.86 -0.41
C GLY A 104 -16.47 -14.81 1.01
N TRP A 105 -17.37 -14.83 2.01
CA TRP A 105 -17.01 -14.72 3.42
C TRP A 105 -16.03 -15.79 3.92
N SER A 106 -16.16 -17.05 3.46
CA SER A 106 -15.26 -18.13 3.85
C SER A 106 -13.83 -17.90 3.33
N SER A 107 -13.68 -17.48 2.06
CA SER A 107 -12.40 -17.13 1.48
C SER A 107 -11.79 -15.93 2.18
N TRP A 108 -12.60 -14.89 2.46
CA TRP A 108 -12.16 -13.70 3.17
C TRP A 108 -11.69 -14.01 4.60
N SER A 109 -12.45 -14.86 5.34
CA SER A 109 -12.07 -15.26 6.70
C SER A 109 -10.77 -16.06 6.72
N LEU A 110 -10.56 -16.93 5.72
CA LEU A 110 -9.31 -17.66 5.58
C LEU A 110 -8.13 -16.72 5.29
N ASP A 111 -8.32 -15.74 4.40
CA ASP A 111 -7.28 -14.74 4.10
C ASP A 111 -6.98 -13.87 5.32
N TRP A 112 -8.00 -13.47 6.09
CA TRP A 112 -7.80 -12.80 7.36
C TRP A 112 -6.96 -13.64 8.33
N ALA A 113 -7.29 -14.91 8.51
CA ALA A 113 -6.56 -15.82 9.40
C ALA A 113 -5.09 -16.01 8.97
N LYS A 114 -4.84 -16.16 7.65
CA LYS A 114 -3.48 -16.21 7.10
C LYS A 114 -2.72 -14.89 7.37
N GLY A 115 -3.38 -13.76 7.16
CA GLY A 115 -2.81 -12.44 7.43
C GLY A 115 -2.42 -12.27 8.90
N GLU A 116 -3.29 -12.69 9.83
CA GLU A 116 -2.98 -12.65 11.27
C GLU A 116 -1.81 -13.58 11.62
N LEU A 117 -1.71 -14.76 11.00
CA LEU A 117 -0.58 -15.65 11.21
C LEU A 117 0.75 -15.02 10.75
N VAL A 118 0.75 -14.43 9.56
CA VAL A 118 1.92 -13.70 9.03
C VAL A 118 2.26 -12.53 9.96
N ALA A 119 1.26 -11.75 10.40
CA ALA A 119 1.46 -10.64 11.34
C ALA A 119 2.04 -11.11 12.68
N MET A 120 1.58 -12.24 13.21
CA MET A 120 2.13 -12.82 14.44
C MET A 120 3.60 -13.23 14.26
N ILE A 121 3.96 -13.86 13.15
CA ILE A 121 5.35 -14.28 12.88
C ILE A 121 6.26 -13.07 12.74
N VAL A 122 5.95 -12.21 11.78
CA VAL A 122 6.76 -11.02 11.46
C VAL A 122 6.76 -10.02 12.61
N GLY A 123 5.60 -9.76 13.20
CA GLY A 123 5.44 -8.84 14.32
C GLY A 123 6.19 -9.31 15.57
N THR A 124 6.21 -10.63 15.86
CA THR A 124 7.01 -11.16 16.97
C THR A 124 8.50 -10.88 16.80
N ILE A 125 9.03 -11.05 15.58
CA ILE A 125 10.42 -10.74 15.28
C ILE A 125 10.70 -9.24 15.51
N PHE A 126 9.84 -8.36 14.99
CA PHE A 126 9.99 -6.91 15.18
C PHE A 126 9.92 -6.50 16.65
N ILE A 127 8.95 -7.02 17.41
CA ILE A 127 8.76 -6.72 18.83
C ILE A 127 9.97 -7.21 19.62
N MET A 128 10.49 -8.41 19.33
CA MET A 128 11.68 -8.95 19.96
C MET A 128 12.91 -8.05 19.74
N ILE A 129 13.12 -7.60 18.51
CA ILE A 129 14.21 -6.71 18.13
C ILE A 129 14.04 -5.35 18.81
N LEU A 130 12.85 -4.75 18.77
CA LEU A 130 12.53 -3.49 19.43
C LEU A 130 12.92 -3.52 20.92
N TYR A 131 12.44 -4.52 21.65
CA TYR A 131 12.73 -4.61 23.09
C TYR A 131 14.17 -5.03 23.40
N ALA A 132 14.83 -5.77 22.52
CA ALA A 132 16.28 -6.01 22.64
C ALA A 132 17.06 -4.69 22.54
N VAL A 133 16.71 -3.84 21.58
CA VAL A 133 17.31 -2.51 21.41
C VAL A 133 16.97 -1.57 22.56
N ILE A 134 15.71 -1.51 23.01
CA ILE A 134 15.29 -0.67 24.15
C ILE A 134 16.09 -1.03 25.40
N ARG A 135 16.21 -2.33 25.73
CA ARG A 135 16.94 -2.79 26.92
C ARG A 135 18.43 -2.53 26.83
N ARG A 136 19.01 -2.64 25.64
CA ARG A 136 20.45 -2.38 25.44
C ARG A 136 20.79 -0.91 25.47
N SER A 137 19.89 -0.03 24.98
CA SER A 137 20.11 1.41 24.88
C SER A 137 18.85 2.22 25.19
N PRO A 138 18.42 2.32 26.47
CA PRO A 138 17.16 2.99 26.84
C PRO A 138 17.06 4.46 26.42
N ARG A 139 18.20 5.16 26.32
CA ARG A 139 18.27 6.58 25.95
C ARG A 139 18.30 6.85 24.44
N ARG A 140 18.78 5.89 23.64
CA ARG A 140 18.96 6.05 22.19
C ARG A 140 18.28 4.95 21.39
N TRP A 141 17.32 4.21 22.00
CA TRP A 141 16.62 3.08 21.35
C TRP A 141 15.96 3.50 20.03
N TRP A 142 15.37 4.71 19.98
CA TRP A 142 14.70 5.24 18.81
C TRP A 142 15.62 5.31 17.59
N PHE A 143 16.88 5.73 17.79
CA PHE A 143 17.89 5.82 16.72
C PHE A 143 18.40 4.43 16.31
N TYR A 144 18.76 3.60 17.30
CA TYR A 144 19.27 2.26 17.00
C TYR A 144 18.18 1.34 16.43
N PHE A 145 16.92 1.47 16.88
CA PHE A 145 15.83 0.73 16.29
C PHE A 145 15.53 1.20 14.87
N TRP A 146 15.57 2.51 14.61
CA TRP A 146 15.50 3.04 13.25
C TRP A 146 16.59 2.42 12.37
N LEU A 147 17.85 2.45 12.80
CA LEU A 147 18.96 1.90 12.02
C LEU A 147 18.79 0.40 11.70
N VAL A 148 18.30 -0.39 12.66
CA VAL A 148 18.06 -1.83 12.49
C VAL A 148 16.80 -2.10 11.66
N SER A 149 15.78 -1.23 11.74
CA SER A 149 14.53 -1.42 10.98
C SER A 149 14.70 -1.21 9.47
N LEU A 150 15.69 -0.42 9.03
CA LEU A 150 15.92 -0.17 7.61
C LEU A 150 16.28 -1.45 6.81
N PRO A 151 17.32 -2.22 7.18
CA PRO A 151 17.63 -3.46 6.46
C PRO A 151 16.52 -4.51 6.59
N ILE A 152 15.78 -4.53 7.71
CA ILE A 152 14.64 -5.44 7.87
C ILE A 152 13.49 -5.03 6.94
N GLY A 153 13.16 -3.74 6.88
CA GLY A 153 12.15 -3.23 5.95
C GLY A 153 12.51 -3.52 4.49
N LEU A 154 13.77 -3.30 4.12
CA LEU A 154 14.28 -3.63 2.79
C LEU A 154 14.16 -5.14 2.51
N PHE A 155 14.53 -6.00 3.46
CA PHE A 155 14.38 -7.45 3.33
C PHE A 155 12.91 -7.85 3.12
N ILE A 156 11.98 -7.28 3.90
CA ILE A 156 10.55 -7.56 3.74
C ILE A 156 10.05 -7.09 2.37
N PHE A 157 10.48 -5.93 1.90
CA PHE A 157 10.15 -5.44 0.56
C PHE A 157 10.51 -6.44 -0.55
N PHE A 158 11.64 -7.15 -0.41
CA PHE A 158 12.03 -8.21 -1.35
C PHE A 158 11.28 -9.52 -1.15
N VAL A 159 10.99 -9.87 0.10
CA VAL A 159 10.35 -11.15 0.43
C VAL A 159 8.85 -11.14 0.14
N GLN A 160 8.20 -9.98 0.31
CA GLN A 160 6.75 -9.86 0.12
C GLN A 160 6.28 -10.42 -1.22
N PRO A 161 6.79 -9.98 -2.38
CA PRO A 161 6.27 -10.45 -3.66
C PRO A 161 6.62 -11.91 -3.98
N LEU A 162 7.63 -12.48 -3.32
CA LEU A 162 8.12 -13.84 -3.58
C LEU A 162 7.48 -14.90 -2.67
N ILE A 163 7.18 -14.53 -1.43
CA ILE A 163 6.71 -15.46 -0.40
C ILE A 163 5.31 -15.12 0.10
N ILE A 164 5.04 -13.84 0.36
CA ILE A 164 3.77 -13.42 0.98
C ILE A 164 2.65 -13.39 -0.05
N ASP A 165 2.85 -12.71 -1.20
CA ASP A 165 1.81 -12.58 -2.21
C ASP A 165 1.30 -13.94 -2.73
N PRO A 166 2.14 -14.99 -2.95
CA PRO A 166 1.68 -16.31 -3.35
C PRO A 166 0.81 -17.06 -2.33
N LEU A 167 0.81 -16.64 -1.05
CA LEU A 167 -0.13 -17.17 -0.05
C LEU A 167 -1.57 -16.74 -0.30
N PHE A 168 -1.76 -15.63 -1.03
CA PHE A 168 -3.06 -15.00 -1.23
C PHE A 168 -3.53 -15.06 -2.69
N HIS A 169 -2.63 -15.16 -3.66
CA HIS A 169 -2.92 -15.09 -5.10
C HIS A 169 -2.20 -16.18 -5.87
N LYS A 170 -2.81 -16.58 -7.00
CA LYS A 170 -2.21 -17.50 -7.97
C LYS A 170 -1.44 -16.68 -9.00
N PHE A 171 -0.26 -17.15 -9.38
CA PHE A 171 0.58 -16.58 -10.43
C PHE A 171 0.85 -17.60 -11.51
N ALA A 172 0.96 -17.14 -12.77
CA ALA A 172 1.37 -17.94 -13.91
C ALA A 172 2.22 -17.08 -14.86
N PRO A 173 3.09 -17.66 -15.71
CA PRO A 173 3.76 -16.89 -16.75
C PRO A 173 2.74 -16.19 -17.65
N LEU A 174 2.97 -14.91 -17.94
CA LEU A 174 2.05 -14.12 -18.77
C LEU A 174 2.02 -14.64 -20.21
N VAL A 175 3.17 -15.10 -20.72
CA VAL A 175 3.30 -15.65 -22.06
C VAL A 175 2.38 -16.86 -22.33
N ASP A 176 2.08 -17.65 -21.30
CA ASP A 176 1.16 -18.79 -21.40
C ASP A 176 -0.32 -18.35 -21.44
N LYS A 177 -0.62 -17.13 -21.02
CA LYS A 177 -1.96 -16.57 -20.93
C LYS A 177 -2.27 -15.61 -22.07
N ASP A 178 -1.31 -14.75 -22.39
CA ASP A 178 -1.43 -13.72 -23.41
C ASP A 178 -0.06 -13.43 -24.05
N PRO A 179 0.33 -14.21 -25.09
CA PRO A 179 1.59 -14.02 -25.80
C PRO A 179 1.70 -12.66 -26.49
N GLU A 180 0.58 -12.13 -27.01
CA GLU A 180 0.55 -10.84 -27.72
C GLU A 180 0.82 -9.68 -26.75
N LEU A 181 0.16 -9.67 -25.59
CA LEU A 181 0.43 -8.70 -24.55
C LEU A 181 1.88 -8.81 -24.06
N THR A 182 2.39 -10.03 -23.88
CA THR A 182 3.79 -10.24 -23.44
C THR A 182 4.78 -9.60 -24.40
N ALA A 183 4.60 -9.82 -25.71
CA ALA A 183 5.47 -9.22 -26.73
C ALA A 183 5.36 -7.68 -26.76
N ALA A 184 4.17 -7.13 -26.58
CA ALA A 184 3.97 -5.68 -26.52
C ALA A 184 4.64 -5.05 -25.27
N LEU A 185 4.57 -5.74 -24.14
CA LEU A 185 5.26 -5.31 -22.90
C LEU A 185 6.78 -5.41 -23.04
N GLU A 186 7.30 -6.44 -23.67
CA GLU A 186 8.74 -6.59 -23.94
C GLU A 186 9.26 -5.44 -24.82
N GLN A 187 8.52 -5.07 -25.86
CA GLN A 187 8.86 -3.93 -26.71
C GLN A 187 8.90 -2.61 -25.92
N MET A 188 7.94 -2.37 -25.04
CA MET A 188 7.88 -1.19 -24.20
C MET A 188 9.05 -1.17 -23.20
N VAL A 189 9.32 -2.29 -22.53
CA VAL A 189 10.43 -2.43 -21.57
C VAL A 189 11.78 -2.17 -22.23
N HIS A 190 11.99 -2.72 -23.42
CA HIS A 190 13.21 -2.48 -24.20
C HIS A 190 13.37 -0.99 -24.54
N ARG A 191 12.29 -0.33 -24.94
CA ARG A 191 12.32 1.12 -25.20
C ARG A 191 12.60 1.96 -23.94
N ALA A 192 12.15 1.47 -22.78
CA ALA A 192 12.47 2.08 -21.47
C ALA A 192 13.94 1.90 -21.06
N GLY A 193 14.76 1.16 -21.81
CA GLY A 193 16.12 0.82 -21.46
C GLY A 193 16.23 -0.17 -20.30
N GLU A 194 15.17 -0.90 -20.02
CA GLU A 194 15.09 -1.87 -18.94
C GLU A 194 15.21 -3.31 -19.45
N ASP A 195 15.61 -4.22 -18.59
CA ASP A 195 15.75 -5.65 -18.89
C ASP A 195 14.80 -6.47 -18.01
N ILE A 196 13.56 -6.68 -18.50
CA ILE A 196 12.58 -7.58 -17.87
C ILE A 196 12.11 -8.57 -18.95
N PRO A 197 12.77 -9.75 -19.04
CA PRO A 197 12.42 -10.73 -20.06
C PRO A 197 11.04 -11.37 -19.82
N PRO A 198 10.42 -11.99 -20.86
CA PRO A 198 9.09 -12.61 -20.79
C PRO A 198 8.90 -13.58 -19.62
N GLU A 199 9.93 -14.30 -19.20
CA GLU A 199 9.90 -15.25 -18.06
C GLU A 199 9.68 -14.54 -16.71
N ARG A 200 9.86 -13.22 -16.66
CA ARG A 200 9.60 -12.38 -15.49
C ARG A 200 8.35 -11.52 -15.65
N MET A 201 7.49 -11.84 -16.60
CA MET A 201 6.16 -11.26 -16.77
C MET A 201 5.10 -12.27 -16.32
N PHE A 202 4.26 -11.86 -15.38
CA PHE A 202 3.31 -12.75 -14.70
C PHE A 202 1.88 -12.27 -14.84
N TRP A 203 1.01 -13.24 -15.06
CA TRP A 203 -0.42 -13.15 -14.85
C TRP A 203 -0.73 -13.41 -13.36
N MET A 204 -1.63 -12.63 -12.76
CA MET A 204 -2.11 -12.85 -11.40
C MET A 204 -3.62 -13.00 -11.37
N GLY A 205 -4.12 -14.07 -10.74
CA GLY A 205 -5.55 -14.32 -10.53
C GLY A 205 -6.12 -13.44 -9.43
N ALA A 206 -6.80 -12.37 -9.81
CA ALA A 206 -7.48 -11.43 -8.93
C ALA A 206 -9.01 -11.54 -8.99
N ALA A 207 -9.58 -12.00 -10.12
CA ALA A 207 -11.01 -12.04 -10.39
C ALA A 207 -11.83 -12.89 -9.40
N GLU A 208 -11.20 -13.87 -8.72
CA GLU A 208 -11.85 -14.66 -7.67
C GLU A 208 -12.18 -13.79 -6.41
N LYS A 209 -11.52 -12.64 -6.24
CA LYS A 209 -11.61 -11.81 -5.03
C LYS A 209 -12.05 -10.38 -5.29
N SER A 210 -11.69 -9.81 -6.43
CA SER A 210 -11.90 -8.40 -6.74
C SER A 210 -12.25 -8.19 -8.19
N THR A 211 -13.00 -7.13 -8.47
CA THR A 211 -13.19 -6.60 -9.82
C THR A 211 -12.16 -5.53 -10.16
N ALA A 212 -11.39 -5.04 -9.19
CA ALA A 212 -10.42 -3.97 -9.37
C ALA A 212 -9.38 -4.31 -10.45
N LEU A 213 -8.95 -3.28 -11.17
CA LEU A 213 -7.90 -3.39 -12.19
C LEU A 213 -6.57 -2.98 -11.58
N ASN A 214 -5.52 -3.74 -11.87
CA ASN A 214 -4.16 -3.38 -11.47
C ASN A 214 -3.12 -4.08 -12.35
N ALA A 215 -1.97 -3.42 -12.48
CA ALA A 215 -0.72 -4.01 -12.92
C ALA A 215 0.40 -3.34 -12.12
N TYR A 216 1.52 -3.99 -11.93
CA TYR A 216 2.64 -3.41 -11.19
C TYR A 216 3.97 -4.01 -11.62
N VAL A 217 5.03 -3.22 -11.44
CA VAL A 217 6.41 -3.69 -11.53
C VAL A 217 6.96 -3.82 -10.12
N THR A 218 7.71 -4.86 -9.82
CA THR A 218 8.31 -5.09 -8.51
C THR A 218 9.68 -5.77 -8.65
N GLY A 219 10.47 -5.79 -7.57
CA GLY A 219 11.83 -6.30 -7.58
C GLY A 219 12.87 -5.21 -7.84
N ILE A 220 14.15 -5.54 -7.79
CA ILE A 220 15.28 -4.61 -8.04
C ILE A 220 16.33 -5.31 -8.90
N GLY A 221 16.95 -4.56 -9.83
CA GLY A 221 17.96 -5.11 -10.73
C GLY A 221 17.45 -6.33 -11.49
N GLY A 222 18.19 -7.42 -11.47
CA GLY A 222 17.84 -8.67 -12.15
C GLY A 222 16.62 -9.41 -11.60
N SER A 223 16.00 -8.98 -10.48
CA SER A 223 14.76 -9.55 -9.96
C SER A 223 13.50 -8.78 -10.36
N LYS A 224 13.62 -7.72 -11.16
CA LYS A 224 12.47 -6.96 -11.66
C LYS A 224 11.50 -7.87 -12.40
N ARG A 225 10.20 -7.71 -12.14
CA ARG A 225 9.13 -8.45 -12.80
C ARG A 225 7.89 -7.58 -13.00
N ILE A 226 7.17 -7.82 -14.07
CA ILE A 226 5.87 -7.21 -14.35
C ILE A 226 4.79 -8.19 -13.92
N VAL A 227 3.76 -7.71 -13.26
CA VAL A 227 2.58 -8.50 -12.90
C VAL A 227 1.33 -7.79 -13.42
N VAL A 228 0.53 -8.49 -14.21
CA VAL A 228 -0.74 -7.98 -14.74
C VAL A 228 -1.88 -8.84 -14.17
N TRP A 229 -2.89 -8.17 -13.61
CA TRP A 229 -4.06 -8.87 -13.09
C TRP A 229 -4.95 -9.38 -14.22
N ASP A 230 -5.57 -10.54 -14.02
CA ASP A 230 -6.53 -11.12 -14.97
C ASP A 230 -7.74 -10.21 -15.22
N THR A 231 -8.19 -9.47 -14.22
CA THR A 231 -9.23 -8.45 -14.33
C THR A 231 -8.82 -7.31 -15.28
N THR A 232 -7.55 -6.92 -15.28
CA THR A 232 -6.99 -5.88 -16.14
C THR A 232 -6.94 -6.36 -17.58
N ILE A 233 -6.45 -7.58 -17.83
CA ILE A 233 -6.43 -8.19 -19.15
C ILE A 233 -7.85 -8.32 -19.73
N ALA A 234 -8.83 -8.65 -18.90
CA ALA A 234 -10.21 -8.81 -19.33
C ALA A 234 -10.94 -7.48 -19.66
N LYS A 235 -10.46 -6.34 -19.18
CA LYS A 235 -11.16 -5.06 -19.26
C LYS A 235 -10.42 -3.97 -20.03
N MET A 236 -9.13 -4.10 -20.21
CA MET A 236 -8.30 -3.15 -20.93
C MET A 236 -7.77 -3.73 -22.23
N THR A 237 -7.55 -2.89 -23.21
CA THR A 237 -6.86 -3.26 -24.46
C THR A 237 -5.35 -3.34 -24.22
N THR A 238 -4.63 -4.08 -25.06
CA THR A 238 -3.16 -4.17 -25.01
C THR A 238 -2.47 -2.80 -24.95
N PRO A 239 -2.82 -1.79 -25.79
CA PRO A 239 -2.21 -0.46 -25.68
C PRO A 239 -2.43 0.21 -24.30
N GLN A 240 -3.60 0.04 -23.69
CA GLN A 240 -3.89 0.59 -22.36
C GLN A 240 -3.04 -0.09 -21.27
N ILE A 241 -2.87 -1.41 -21.35
CA ILE A 241 -2.01 -2.15 -20.40
C ILE A 241 -0.55 -1.78 -20.60
N VAL A 242 -0.11 -1.58 -21.82
CA VAL A 242 1.26 -1.12 -22.14
C VAL A 242 1.51 0.28 -21.57
N PHE A 243 0.53 1.19 -21.63
CA PHE A 243 0.63 2.50 -20.97
C PHE A 243 0.76 2.35 -19.45
N VAL A 244 -0.09 1.54 -18.82
CA VAL A 244 -0.01 1.29 -17.34
C VAL A 244 1.35 0.70 -16.97
N ALA A 245 1.83 -0.29 -17.72
CA ALA A 245 3.15 -0.87 -17.50
C ALA A 245 4.29 0.13 -17.74
N GLY A 246 4.13 1.06 -18.69
CA GLY A 246 5.05 2.17 -18.94
C GLY A 246 5.11 3.14 -17.75
N HIS A 247 3.94 3.49 -17.18
CA HIS A 247 3.85 4.27 -15.94
C HIS A 247 4.59 3.58 -14.79
N GLU A 248 4.33 2.28 -14.55
CA GLU A 248 5.00 1.50 -13.51
C GLU A 248 6.52 1.42 -13.73
N THR A 249 6.94 1.26 -14.98
CA THR A 249 8.37 1.27 -15.36
C THR A 249 9.01 2.63 -15.07
N GLY A 250 8.25 3.73 -15.25
CA GLY A 250 8.67 5.09 -14.90
C GLY A 250 9.10 5.24 -13.45
N HIS A 251 8.45 4.55 -12.51
CA HIS A 251 8.89 4.56 -11.10
C HIS A 251 10.31 4.00 -10.91
N TYR A 252 10.74 3.06 -11.75
CA TYR A 252 12.09 2.52 -11.73
C TYR A 252 13.10 3.44 -12.42
N VAL A 253 12.81 3.84 -13.64
CA VAL A 253 13.71 4.67 -14.47
C VAL A 253 13.96 6.03 -13.81
N LEU A 254 12.93 6.63 -13.21
CA LEU A 254 13.02 7.92 -12.52
C LEU A 254 13.51 7.81 -11.06
N TYR A 255 13.90 6.61 -10.63
CA TYR A 255 14.40 6.35 -9.27
C TYR A 255 13.40 6.73 -8.16
N HIS A 256 12.10 6.61 -8.40
CA HIS A 256 11.09 6.93 -7.38
C HIS A 256 11.17 5.98 -6.18
N ILE A 257 11.44 4.68 -6.40
CA ILE A 257 11.53 3.68 -5.32
C ILE A 257 12.66 4.05 -4.33
N PRO A 258 13.94 4.22 -4.72
CA PRO A 258 14.97 4.62 -3.77
C PRO A 258 14.71 6.00 -3.15
N LYS A 259 14.15 6.97 -3.88
CA LYS A 259 13.77 8.28 -3.32
C LYS A 259 12.70 8.13 -2.23
N GLN A 260 11.66 7.31 -2.46
CA GLN A 260 10.62 7.01 -1.47
C GLN A 260 11.16 6.26 -0.25
N LEU A 261 12.09 5.32 -0.44
CA LEU A 261 12.73 4.61 0.67
C LEU A 261 13.56 5.56 1.56
N ILE A 262 14.33 6.47 0.96
CA ILE A 262 15.11 7.48 1.70
C ILE A 262 14.18 8.44 2.44
N PHE A 263 13.14 8.93 1.77
CA PHE A 263 12.17 9.82 2.38
C PHE A 263 11.38 9.11 3.50
N GLY A 264 10.92 7.88 3.27
CA GLY A 264 10.25 7.07 4.29
C GLY A 264 11.15 6.80 5.50
N ALA A 265 12.44 6.54 5.27
CA ALA A 265 13.41 6.40 6.34
C ALA A 265 13.56 7.69 7.16
N ALA A 266 13.57 8.86 6.53
CA ALA A 266 13.61 10.15 7.22
C ALA A 266 12.33 10.39 8.05
N ILE A 267 11.15 10.12 7.49
CA ILE A 267 9.87 10.18 8.23
C ILE A 267 9.88 9.24 9.44
N LEU A 268 10.31 8.00 9.24
CA LEU A 268 10.38 7.00 10.30
C LEU A 268 11.32 7.43 11.44
N LEU A 269 12.45 8.07 11.11
CA LEU A 269 13.37 8.65 12.09
C LEU A 269 12.67 9.72 12.94
N VAL A 270 11.91 10.61 12.30
CA VAL A 270 11.14 11.65 13.00
C VAL A 270 10.08 11.02 13.89
N VAL A 271 9.32 10.03 13.39
CA VAL A 271 8.28 9.32 14.15
C VAL A 271 8.87 8.64 15.39
N PHE A 272 9.99 7.92 15.25
CA PHE A 272 10.64 7.27 16.39
C PHE A 272 11.20 8.27 17.39
N TYR A 273 11.76 9.39 16.92
CA TYR A 273 12.23 10.47 17.81
C TYR A 273 11.08 11.09 18.60
N LEU A 274 9.96 11.41 17.93
CA LEU A 274 8.76 11.93 18.59
C LEU A 274 8.18 10.90 19.57
N GLY A 275 8.13 9.62 19.17
CA GLY A 275 7.74 8.51 20.04
C GLY A 275 8.61 8.43 21.29
N TYR A 276 9.93 8.56 21.14
CA TYR A 276 10.87 8.61 22.27
C TYR A 276 10.60 9.80 23.20
N ARG A 277 10.34 10.98 22.64
CA ARG A 277 10.07 12.19 23.45
C ARG A 277 8.74 12.09 24.22
N CYS A 278 7.71 11.49 23.61
CA CYS A 278 6.37 11.43 24.17
C CYS A 278 6.18 10.25 25.15
N ILE A 279 6.80 9.10 24.87
CA ILE A 279 6.55 7.89 25.67
C ILE A 279 6.96 8.06 27.13
N GLY A 280 8.07 8.74 27.41
CA GLY A 280 8.52 9.00 28.78
C GLY A 280 7.49 9.79 29.59
N TRP A 281 6.95 10.86 29.01
CA TRP A 281 5.87 11.65 29.61
C TRP A 281 4.60 10.82 29.83
N MET A 282 4.19 10.02 28.86
CA MET A 282 3.02 9.14 28.97
C MET A 282 3.17 8.12 30.11
N LEU A 283 4.33 7.49 30.23
CA LEU A 283 4.59 6.50 31.27
C LEU A 283 4.64 7.13 32.68
N ILE A 284 5.20 8.32 32.84
CA ILE A 284 5.16 9.06 34.10
C ILE A 284 3.72 9.36 34.49
N ARG A 285 2.87 9.78 33.53
CA ARG A 285 1.50 10.24 33.81
C ARG A 285 0.49 9.10 33.99
N TRP A 286 0.65 8.02 33.23
CA TRP A 286 -0.33 6.94 33.18
C TRP A 286 0.24 5.52 33.33
N GLY A 287 1.56 5.34 33.36
CA GLY A 287 2.19 4.02 33.39
C GLY A 287 1.67 3.15 34.54
N ASN A 288 1.60 3.68 35.76
CA ASN A 288 1.05 2.96 36.91
C ASN A 288 -0.43 2.56 36.72
N LYS A 289 -1.24 3.44 36.10
CA LYS A 289 -2.65 3.15 35.84
C LYS A 289 -2.80 2.03 34.81
N TRP A 290 -1.86 1.93 33.88
CA TRP A 290 -1.83 0.89 32.84
C TRP A 290 -1.08 -0.37 33.26
N GLY A 291 -0.43 -0.37 34.45
CA GLY A 291 0.35 -1.50 34.94
C GLY A 291 1.68 -1.71 34.21
N ILE A 292 2.22 -0.65 33.61
CA ILE A 292 3.50 -0.63 32.89
C ILE A 292 4.61 -0.27 33.86
N ARG A 293 5.66 -1.10 33.94
CA ARG A 293 6.79 -0.93 34.87
C ARG A 293 7.84 0.07 34.35
N GLY A 294 8.04 0.14 33.03
CA GLY A 294 9.01 1.00 32.35
C GLY A 294 8.91 0.82 30.84
N ILE A 295 9.74 1.54 30.08
CA ILE A 295 9.73 1.44 28.61
C ILE A 295 10.21 0.07 28.13
N ASP A 296 11.08 -0.60 28.86
CA ASP A 296 11.65 -1.93 28.59
C ASP A 296 10.72 -3.09 28.97
N ASP A 297 9.59 -2.77 29.62
CA ASP A 297 8.51 -3.71 29.89
C ASP A 297 7.71 -4.02 28.62
N TRP A 298 7.47 -5.29 28.33
CA TRP A 298 6.62 -5.72 27.19
C TRP A 298 5.28 -4.99 27.17
N ALA A 299 4.71 -4.70 28.33
CA ALA A 299 3.41 -4.02 28.46
C ALA A 299 3.42 -2.58 27.97
N SER A 300 4.58 -1.97 27.65
CA SER A 300 4.67 -0.61 27.10
C SER A 300 4.30 -0.58 25.60
N LEU A 301 4.27 -1.73 24.91
CA LEU A 301 4.05 -1.81 23.46
C LEU A 301 2.76 -1.14 22.98
N PRO A 302 1.58 -1.32 23.60
CA PRO A 302 0.36 -0.62 23.13
C PRO A 302 0.47 0.90 23.23
N ALA A 303 1.23 1.43 24.21
CA ALA A 303 1.47 2.88 24.31
C ALA A 303 2.42 3.38 23.21
N LEU A 304 3.43 2.58 22.83
CA LEU A 304 4.30 2.88 21.68
C LEU A 304 3.52 2.82 20.37
N LEU A 305 2.67 1.80 20.18
CA LEU A 305 1.80 1.68 19.01
C LEU A 305 0.81 2.84 18.89
N LEU A 306 0.24 3.30 20.01
CA LEU A 306 -0.65 4.45 20.03
C LEU A 306 0.04 5.72 19.55
N LEU A 307 1.27 5.98 19.99
CA LEU A 307 2.07 7.10 19.48
C LEU A 307 2.43 6.94 18.01
N LEU A 308 2.83 5.74 17.61
CA LEU A 308 3.14 5.43 16.20
C LEU A 308 1.92 5.72 15.32
N THR A 309 0.74 5.22 15.68
CA THR A 309 -0.52 5.45 14.95
C THR A 309 -0.86 6.93 14.82
N ILE A 310 -0.68 7.72 15.88
CA ILE A 310 -0.95 9.16 15.84
C ILE A 310 0.04 9.86 14.91
N PHE A 311 1.35 9.60 15.04
CA PHE A 311 2.35 10.33 14.28
C PHE A 311 2.34 9.96 12.80
N THR A 312 2.12 8.69 12.46
CA THR A 312 1.96 8.29 11.06
C THR A 312 0.76 8.97 10.43
N PHE A 313 -0.41 8.93 11.06
CA PHE A 313 -1.61 9.58 10.55
C PHE A 313 -1.45 11.10 10.33
N VAL A 314 -0.76 11.79 11.24
CA VAL A 314 -0.47 13.22 11.11
C VAL A 314 0.49 13.52 9.96
N LEU A 315 1.40 12.60 9.66
CA LEU A 315 2.40 12.75 8.59
C LEU A 315 1.93 12.21 7.23
N ASP A 316 0.83 11.44 7.17
CA ASP A 316 0.29 10.89 5.92
C ASP A 316 0.06 11.96 4.83
N PRO A 317 -0.47 13.17 5.11
CA PRO A 317 -0.63 14.18 4.07
C PRO A 317 0.68 14.61 3.40
N VAL A 318 1.80 14.57 4.14
CA VAL A 318 3.14 14.91 3.61
C VAL A 318 3.64 13.78 2.70
N THR A 319 3.50 12.52 3.13
CA THR A 319 3.86 11.36 2.31
C THR A 319 3.02 11.29 1.04
N ASN A 320 1.71 11.52 1.16
CA ASN A 320 0.78 11.56 0.04
C ASN A 320 1.10 12.67 -0.97
N ALA A 321 1.52 13.84 -0.50
CA ALA A 321 1.89 14.94 -1.40
C ALA A 321 3.11 14.59 -2.26
N ILE A 322 4.11 13.92 -1.68
CA ILE A 322 5.30 13.45 -2.42
C ILE A 322 4.93 12.30 -3.36
N SER A 323 4.08 11.38 -2.92
CA SER A 323 3.58 10.29 -3.77
C SER A 323 2.90 10.87 -5.01
N ARG A 324 1.95 11.80 -4.86
CA ARG A 324 1.26 12.44 -6.00
C ARG A 324 2.21 13.13 -6.98
N HIS A 325 3.33 13.68 -6.49
CA HIS A 325 4.34 14.27 -7.36
C HIS A 325 5.03 13.20 -8.21
N TYR A 326 5.40 12.07 -7.61
CA TYR A 326 6.01 10.95 -8.34
C TYR A 326 5.03 10.27 -9.30
N GLU A 327 3.77 10.15 -8.91
CA GLU A 327 2.71 9.65 -9.77
C GLU A 327 2.54 10.49 -11.04
N HIS A 328 2.57 11.82 -10.89
CA HIS A 328 2.51 12.73 -12.03
C HIS A 328 3.71 12.56 -12.99
N GLN A 329 4.92 12.38 -12.46
CA GLN A 329 6.09 12.09 -13.26
C GLN A 329 6.00 10.72 -13.95
N ALA A 330 5.45 9.72 -13.27
CA ALA A 330 5.22 8.40 -13.85
C ALA A 330 4.15 8.42 -14.95
N ASP A 331 3.09 9.22 -14.80
CA ASP A 331 2.10 9.45 -15.88
C ASP A 331 2.76 10.06 -17.11
N GLN A 332 3.58 11.08 -16.92
CA GLN A 332 4.33 11.71 -18.00
C GLN A 332 5.28 10.72 -18.66
N TYR A 333 6.05 9.97 -17.88
CA TYR A 333 6.94 8.94 -18.43
C TYR A 333 6.19 7.89 -19.21
N GLY A 334 5.04 7.42 -18.71
CA GLY A 334 4.17 6.47 -19.41
C GLY A 334 3.72 6.96 -20.77
N LEU A 335 3.34 8.25 -20.88
CA LEU A 335 2.99 8.89 -22.14
C LEU A 335 4.18 8.92 -23.12
N GLU A 336 5.35 9.28 -22.61
CA GLU A 336 6.55 9.42 -23.42
C GLU A 336 7.08 8.08 -23.92
N VAL A 337 7.16 7.06 -23.06
CA VAL A 337 7.66 5.73 -23.45
C VAL A 337 6.71 5.01 -24.41
N THR A 338 5.43 5.31 -24.37
CA THR A 338 4.42 4.71 -25.28
C THR A 338 4.16 5.53 -26.54
N HIS A 339 4.68 6.75 -26.64
CA HIS A 339 4.56 7.56 -27.84
C HIS A 339 5.17 6.86 -29.06
N GLY A 340 4.39 6.69 -30.14
CA GLY A 340 4.81 5.93 -31.33
C GLY A 340 4.74 4.40 -31.21
N LEU A 341 4.54 3.84 -30.00
CA LEU A 341 4.16 2.43 -29.80
C LEU A 341 2.64 2.26 -29.84
N THR A 342 1.90 3.29 -29.48
CA THR A 342 0.44 3.34 -29.53
C THR A 342 -0.02 4.44 -30.50
N PRO A 343 -1.20 4.33 -31.11
CA PRO A 343 -1.65 5.30 -32.13
C PRO A 343 -1.79 6.74 -31.60
N ASP A 344 -2.24 6.91 -30.36
CA ASP A 344 -2.42 8.18 -29.65
C ASP A 344 -2.21 7.92 -28.16
N SER A 345 -0.99 8.13 -27.68
CA SER A 345 -0.63 7.83 -26.29
C SER A 345 -1.48 8.59 -25.29
N GLY A 346 -1.87 9.85 -25.59
CA GLY A 346 -2.74 10.66 -24.74
C GLY A 346 -4.15 10.09 -24.60
N GLN A 347 -4.76 9.67 -25.73
CA GLN A 347 -6.07 9.02 -25.72
C GLN A 347 -6.02 7.63 -25.08
N VAL A 348 -5.00 6.84 -25.38
CA VAL A 348 -4.82 5.51 -24.77
C VAL A 348 -4.69 5.62 -23.26
N ALA A 349 -3.88 6.56 -22.76
CA ALA A 349 -3.74 6.83 -21.32
C ALA A 349 -5.06 7.30 -20.70
N ALA A 350 -5.78 8.23 -21.34
CA ALA A 350 -7.09 8.69 -20.88
C ALA A 350 -8.10 7.55 -20.81
N GLN A 351 -8.12 6.66 -21.79
CA GLN A 351 -8.98 5.47 -21.81
C GLN A 351 -8.59 4.46 -20.71
N ALA A 352 -7.29 4.27 -20.43
CA ALA A 352 -6.83 3.43 -19.35
C ALA A 352 -7.30 3.98 -17.99
N PHE A 353 -7.16 5.27 -17.75
CA PHE A 353 -7.68 5.91 -16.52
C PHE A 353 -9.20 5.93 -16.43
N GLN A 354 -9.90 6.08 -17.57
CA GLN A 354 -11.35 5.94 -17.61
C GLN A 354 -11.79 4.53 -17.17
N ALA A 355 -11.13 3.49 -17.66
CA ALA A 355 -11.42 2.11 -17.30
C ALA A 355 -11.11 1.84 -15.81
N LEU A 356 -9.96 2.31 -15.30
CA LEU A 356 -9.59 2.24 -13.88
C LEU A 356 -10.63 2.97 -13.00
N GLY A 357 -11.00 4.17 -13.37
CA GLY A 357 -11.96 4.98 -12.63
C GLY A 357 -13.36 4.37 -12.65
N ASP A 358 -13.80 3.85 -13.79
CA ASP A 358 -15.09 3.20 -13.94
C ASP A 358 -15.17 1.95 -13.04
N VAL A 359 -14.24 1.04 -13.14
CA VAL A 359 -14.27 -0.22 -12.37
C VAL A 359 -14.13 0.02 -10.86
N ASN A 360 -13.25 0.94 -10.46
CA ASN A 360 -13.00 1.22 -9.05
C ASN A 360 -13.97 2.25 -8.44
N LEU A 361 -14.97 2.73 -9.20
CA LEU A 361 -15.92 3.77 -8.79
C LEU A 361 -15.19 5.01 -8.25
N ALA A 362 -14.22 5.53 -9.00
CA ALA A 362 -13.49 6.74 -8.64
C ALA A 362 -14.45 7.95 -8.64
N ASP A 363 -14.34 8.81 -7.63
CA ASP A 363 -15.15 10.02 -7.53
C ASP A 363 -14.81 10.98 -8.67
N PRO A 364 -15.77 11.41 -9.50
CA PRO A 364 -15.53 12.39 -10.56
C PRO A 364 -15.15 13.79 -10.05
N GLU A 365 -15.52 14.13 -8.82
CA GLU A 365 -15.29 15.44 -8.21
C GLU A 365 -14.86 15.31 -6.74
N PRO A 366 -13.71 14.66 -6.44
CA PRO A 366 -13.29 14.50 -5.06
C PRO A 366 -12.97 15.87 -4.43
N SER A 367 -13.30 16.03 -3.15
CA SER A 367 -13.00 17.27 -2.46
C SER A 367 -11.49 17.50 -2.34
N ARG A 368 -11.04 18.76 -2.49
CA ARG A 368 -9.62 19.13 -2.37
C ARG A 368 -9.02 18.71 -1.02
N LEU A 369 -9.81 18.79 0.06
CA LEU A 369 -9.38 18.35 1.38
C LEU A 369 -9.15 16.84 1.43
N GLN A 370 -10.04 16.05 0.85
CA GLN A 370 -9.89 14.60 0.77
C GLN A 370 -8.66 14.20 -0.04
N VAL A 371 -8.45 14.83 -1.19
CA VAL A 371 -7.26 14.62 -2.02
C VAL A 371 -5.98 15.00 -1.26
N PHE A 372 -5.97 16.14 -0.58
CA PHE A 372 -4.81 16.57 0.20
C PHE A 372 -4.47 15.58 1.32
N LEU A 373 -5.47 15.14 2.09
CA LEU A 373 -5.25 14.32 3.28
C LEU A 373 -4.96 12.84 2.94
N PHE A 374 -5.69 12.25 1.98
CA PHE A 374 -5.78 10.79 1.87
C PHE A 374 -5.47 10.20 0.50
N TYR A 375 -5.31 11.01 -0.56
CA TYR A 375 -4.96 10.48 -1.87
C TYR A 375 -3.45 10.44 -2.04
N ASP A 376 -2.92 9.27 -2.27
CA ASP A 376 -1.53 9.01 -2.64
C ASP A 376 -1.27 9.17 -4.15
N HIS A 377 -2.34 9.16 -4.98
CA HIS A 377 -2.34 9.43 -6.40
C HIS A 377 -3.11 10.72 -6.71
N PRO A 378 -2.80 11.42 -7.82
CA PRO A 378 -3.71 12.46 -8.35
C PRO A 378 -5.08 11.86 -8.68
N SER A 379 -6.12 12.68 -8.63
CA SER A 379 -7.47 12.18 -8.95
C SER A 379 -7.56 11.69 -10.41
N ILE A 380 -8.40 10.70 -10.68
CA ILE A 380 -8.62 10.20 -12.05
C ILE A 380 -8.97 11.33 -13.03
N PRO A 381 -9.86 12.30 -12.68
CA PRO A 381 -10.12 13.45 -13.54
C PRO A 381 -8.87 14.28 -13.85
N ASP A 382 -7.99 14.49 -12.86
CA ASP A 382 -6.76 15.27 -13.06
C ASP A 382 -5.77 14.51 -13.94
N ARG A 383 -5.63 13.19 -13.76
CA ARG A 383 -4.76 12.32 -14.58
C ARG A 383 -5.24 12.32 -16.04
N ILE A 384 -6.53 12.15 -16.31
CA ILE A 384 -7.10 12.21 -17.66
C ILE A 384 -6.86 13.57 -18.31
N ARG A 385 -7.12 14.67 -17.58
CA ARG A 385 -6.89 16.03 -18.08
C ARG A 385 -5.43 16.24 -18.45
N PHE A 386 -4.51 15.80 -17.62
CA PHE A 386 -3.07 15.86 -17.89
C PHE A 386 -2.72 15.08 -19.14
N CYS A 387 -3.11 13.82 -19.26
CA CYS A 387 -2.79 12.96 -20.41
C CYS A 387 -3.30 13.54 -21.75
N LEU A 388 -4.49 14.15 -21.73
CA LEU A 388 -5.06 14.76 -22.92
C LEU A 388 -4.40 16.09 -23.30
N SER A 389 -3.74 16.77 -22.35
CA SER A 389 -3.07 18.05 -22.59
C SER A 389 -1.56 17.93 -22.86
N TYR A 390 -0.97 16.79 -22.52
CA TYR A 390 0.47 16.57 -22.68
C TYR A 390 0.78 16.10 -24.11
N ASP A 391 1.26 17.02 -24.94
CA ASP A 391 1.68 16.74 -26.31
C ASP A 391 2.82 17.69 -26.72
N PRO A 392 4.06 17.41 -26.31
CA PRO A 392 5.21 18.20 -26.72
C PRO A 392 5.54 18.02 -28.21
N TRP A 393 5.21 16.86 -28.78
CA TRP A 393 5.61 16.50 -30.15
C TRP A 393 4.88 17.29 -31.22
N SER A 394 3.60 17.63 -31.03
CA SER A 394 2.84 18.47 -31.96
C SER A 394 3.43 19.87 -32.14
N LYS A 395 4.24 20.33 -31.19
CA LYS A 395 4.94 21.61 -31.21
C LYS A 395 6.41 21.48 -31.63
N GLY A 396 6.82 20.32 -32.13
CA GLY A 396 8.21 20.04 -32.52
C GLY A 396 9.18 19.85 -31.34
N GLY A 397 8.65 19.67 -30.10
CA GLY A 397 9.44 19.33 -28.93
C GLY A 397 9.69 17.82 -28.79
N GLN A 398 10.45 17.46 -27.78
CA GLN A 398 10.71 16.08 -27.37
C GLN A 398 10.11 15.81 -25.98
N GLY A 399 9.99 14.55 -25.60
CA GLY A 399 9.68 14.18 -24.24
C GLY A 399 10.76 14.70 -23.26
N GLU A 400 10.41 14.84 -22.01
CA GLU A 400 11.34 15.24 -20.95
C GLU A 400 12.21 14.06 -20.50
N PHE A 401 11.62 12.87 -20.45
CA PHE A 401 12.25 11.66 -19.90
C PHE A 401 12.66 10.65 -20.96
N VAL A 402 11.98 10.62 -22.11
CA VAL A 402 12.24 9.70 -23.21
C VAL A 402 12.45 10.49 -24.51
N HIS A 403 13.64 10.37 -25.11
CA HIS A 403 14.06 11.11 -26.29
C HIS A 403 14.07 10.25 -27.56
#